data_2fdc742776bd7197bf14ecd6c3020632
#
_entry.id   2fdc742776bd7197bf14ecd6c3020632
#
_cell.length_a   1.000
_cell.length_b   1.000
_cell.length_c   1.000
_cell.angle_alpha   90.00
_cell.angle_beta   90.00
_cell.angle_gamma   90.00
#
_symmetry.space_group_name_H-M   'P 1'
#
loop_
_entity.id
_entity.type
_entity.pdbx_description
1 polymer ?
#
loop_
_entity_poly.entity_id
_entity_poly.type
_entity_poly.pdbx_seq_one_letter_code
_entity_poly.pdbx_strand_id
1 'polypeptide(L)'
;MSGKNRLQGGVAKHANRLLPKVDALFKECGISYCLDGGTLLGVIREGRLLPWDDDLDFFVPSESAAAIKKLRLRLLFMGCRLRIRYAKQDVGPIPKGAPRIFKIVTIRRHKGHRVVIDLIVKYADDQDFHWVVGKPPVHKKVPRKYYDTYETVDYMGREYPIPSDVENYLECRYGNWRVTQKEYDFRKDDKAIAP
;
A
#
# COMPACT_ATOMS: atom_id res chain seq x y z
N MET A 1 -1.87 -15.72 -7.03
CA MET A 1 -3.26 -15.73 -7.55
C MET A 1 -3.69 -14.27 -7.68
N SER A 2 -3.81 -13.79 -8.90
CA SER A 2 -4.37 -12.47 -9.21
C SER A 2 -5.81 -12.42 -8.74
N GLY A 3 -6.16 -11.43 -7.93
CA GLY A 3 -7.53 -11.24 -7.43
C GLY A 3 -8.53 -11.00 -8.55
N LYS A 4 -9.81 -11.16 -8.23
CA LYS A 4 -10.91 -10.97 -9.20
C LYS A 4 -11.14 -9.50 -9.62
N ASN A 5 -10.49 -8.53 -8.98
CA ASN A 5 -10.67 -7.08 -9.17
C ASN A 5 -9.44 -6.48 -9.86
N ARG A 6 -9.31 -6.65 -11.15
CA ARG A 6 -8.18 -6.03 -11.86
C ARG A 6 -8.38 -4.53 -12.05
N LEU A 7 -7.30 -3.75 -11.89
CA LEU A 7 -7.27 -2.29 -12.11
C LEU A 7 -7.30 -1.96 -13.61
N GLN A 8 -8.40 -2.36 -14.29
CA GLN A 8 -8.61 -2.14 -15.73
C GLN A 8 -9.91 -1.40 -16.00
N GLY A 9 -9.97 -0.68 -17.10
CA GLY A 9 -11.20 -0.04 -17.61
C GLY A 9 -11.88 0.83 -16.54
N GLY A 10 -13.14 0.54 -16.23
CA GLY A 10 -13.93 1.31 -15.28
C GLY A 10 -13.44 1.17 -13.83
N VAL A 11 -12.83 0.04 -13.45
CA VAL A 11 -12.25 -0.14 -12.10
C VAL A 11 -11.06 0.77 -11.92
N ALA A 12 -10.16 0.83 -12.91
CA ALA A 12 -9.02 1.77 -12.90
C ALA A 12 -9.48 3.23 -12.85
N LYS A 13 -10.51 3.61 -13.64
CA LYS A 13 -11.10 4.96 -13.58
C LYS A 13 -11.65 5.28 -12.19
N HIS A 14 -12.25 4.31 -11.53
CA HIS A 14 -12.77 4.49 -10.18
C HIS A 14 -11.64 4.57 -9.14
N ALA A 15 -10.59 3.76 -9.26
CA ALA A 15 -9.40 3.81 -8.45
C ALA A 15 -8.71 5.18 -8.55
N ASN A 16 -8.52 5.68 -9.78
CA ASN A 16 -7.94 7.00 -10.05
C ASN A 16 -8.79 8.17 -9.53
N ARG A 17 -10.11 7.99 -9.34
CA ARG A 17 -10.97 8.98 -8.68
C ARG A 17 -10.96 8.88 -7.15
N LEU A 18 -10.71 7.69 -6.62
CA LEU A 18 -10.66 7.47 -5.18
C LEU A 18 -9.32 7.91 -4.59
N LEU A 19 -8.23 7.64 -5.29
CA LEU A 19 -6.86 7.96 -4.87
C LEU A 19 -6.70 9.41 -4.38
N PRO A 20 -7.05 10.47 -5.17
CA PRO A 20 -6.90 11.85 -4.72
C PRO A 20 -7.82 12.22 -3.55
N LYS A 21 -8.95 11.54 -3.37
CA LYS A 21 -9.84 11.78 -2.25
C LYS A 21 -9.27 11.24 -0.94
N VAL A 22 -8.61 10.08 -1.00
CA VAL A 22 -7.94 9.48 0.16
C VAL A 22 -6.68 10.27 0.50
N ASP A 23 -5.91 10.70 -0.50
CA ASP A 23 -4.77 11.60 -0.31
C ASP A 23 -5.18 12.90 0.42
N ALA A 24 -6.21 13.59 -0.07
CA ALA A 24 -6.71 14.81 0.56
C ALA A 24 -7.18 14.57 2.01
N LEU A 25 -7.87 13.45 2.27
CA LEU A 25 -8.30 13.06 3.60
C LEU A 25 -7.12 12.84 4.54
N PHE A 26 -6.05 12.19 4.07
CA PHE A 26 -4.86 11.91 4.88
C PHE A 26 -4.09 13.19 5.17
N LYS A 27 -3.89 14.05 4.17
CA LYS A 27 -3.26 15.37 4.34
C LYS A 27 -4.01 16.23 5.37
N GLU A 28 -5.34 16.31 5.24
CA GLU A 28 -6.21 17.05 6.18
C GLU A 28 -6.11 16.53 7.62
N CYS A 29 -5.97 15.20 7.79
CA CYS A 29 -5.90 14.56 9.10
C CYS A 29 -4.47 14.39 9.64
N GLY A 30 -3.45 14.90 8.96
CA GLY A 30 -2.04 14.77 9.36
C GLY A 30 -1.55 13.31 9.38
N ILE A 31 -2.11 12.46 8.52
CA ILE A 31 -1.71 11.06 8.44
C ILE A 31 -0.57 10.93 7.45
N SER A 32 0.58 10.48 7.95
CA SER A 32 1.73 10.15 7.11
C SER A 32 1.47 8.88 6.32
N TYR A 33 1.80 8.91 5.03
CA TYR A 33 1.70 7.77 4.13
C TYR A 33 2.60 8.00 2.90
N CYS A 34 2.87 6.96 2.13
CA CYS A 34 3.35 7.09 0.76
C CYS A 34 2.82 5.95 -0.12
N LEU A 35 2.88 6.12 -1.45
CA LEU A 35 2.59 5.04 -2.39
C LEU A 35 3.60 3.91 -2.20
N ASP A 36 3.14 2.67 -2.28
CA ASP A 36 3.97 1.49 -2.07
C ASP A 36 3.55 0.35 -3.02
N GLY A 37 4.22 -0.78 -2.94
CA GLY A 37 3.83 -2.00 -3.61
C GLY A 37 3.63 -1.86 -5.12
N GLY A 38 2.60 -2.51 -5.62
CA GLY A 38 2.22 -2.48 -7.04
C GLY A 38 1.80 -1.11 -7.53
N THR A 39 1.23 -0.28 -6.66
CA THR A 39 0.85 1.09 -7.01
C THR A 39 2.07 1.95 -7.32
N LEU A 40 3.07 1.95 -6.42
CA LEU A 40 4.33 2.67 -6.65
C LEU A 40 5.02 2.17 -7.91
N LEU A 41 5.19 0.84 -8.03
CA LEU A 41 5.84 0.23 -9.18
C LEU A 41 5.16 0.62 -10.51
N GLY A 42 3.83 0.63 -10.54
CA GLY A 42 3.07 1.02 -11.73
C GLY A 42 3.24 2.49 -12.09
N VAL A 43 3.15 3.38 -11.09
CA VAL A 43 3.31 4.83 -11.30
C VAL A 43 4.73 5.15 -11.80
N ILE A 44 5.77 4.60 -11.17
CA ILE A 44 7.17 4.90 -11.53
C ILE A 44 7.55 4.25 -12.86
N ARG A 45 7.19 2.99 -13.09
CA ARG A 45 7.62 2.25 -14.28
C ARG A 45 6.80 2.55 -15.52
N GLU A 46 5.46 2.69 -15.36
CA GLU A 46 4.53 2.72 -16.50
C GLU A 46 3.71 4.01 -16.57
N GLY A 47 3.86 4.94 -15.61
CA GLY A 47 3.02 6.14 -15.51
C GLY A 47 1.53 5.84 -15.29
N ARG A 48 1.18 4.63 -14.83
CA ARG A 48 -0.21 4.18 -14.61
C ARG A 48 -0.29 3.09 -13.55
N LEU A 49 -1.48 2.87 -13.02
CA LEU A 49 -1.76 1.68 -12.20
C LEU A 49 -1.57 0.41 -13.02
N LEU A 50 -0.99 -0.62 -12.40
CA LEU A 50 -0.75 -1.91 -13.07
C LEU A 50 -2.09 -2.59 -13.42
N PRO A 51 -2.35 -2.90 -14.71
CA PRO A 51 -3.66 -3.43 -15.12
C PRO A 51 -3.99 -4.81 -14.56
N TRP A 52 -2.99 -5.57 -14.12
CA TRP A 52 -3.14 -6.91 -13.53
C TRP A 52 -3.21 -6.92 -12.01
N ASP A 53 -2.99 -5.76 -11.38
CA ASP A 53 -3.12 -5.59 -9.93
C ASP A 53 -4.59 -5.48 -9.53
N ASP A 54 -4.93 -5.78 -8.28
CA ASP A 54 -6.30 -5.82 -7.79
C ASP A 54 -6.60 -4.82 -6.65
N ASP A 55 -5.61 -4.14 -6.16
CA ASP A 55 -5.71 -3.09 -5.13
C ASP A 55 -4.70 -1.97 -5.34
N LEU A 56 -4.81 -0.94 -4.51
CA LEU A 56 -3.84 0.12 -4.38
C LEU A 56 -3.09 -0.08 -3.07
N ASP A 57 -1.77 -0.05 -3.11
CA ASP A 57 -0.92 -0.22 -1.94
C ASP A 57 -0.37 1.10 -1.44
N PHE A 58 -0.53 1.37 -0.16
CA PHE A 58 0.10 2.48 0.55
C PHE A 58 0.89 1.94 1.75
N PHE A 59 2.04 2.53 1.98
CA PHE A 59 2.71 2.48 3.27
C PHE A 59 2.03 3.44 4.25
N VAL A 60 1.91 3.02 5.50
CA VAL A 60 1.59 3.89 6.64
C VAL A 60 2.43 3.47 7.85
N PRO A 61 3.05 4.42 8.59
CA PRO A 61 3.78 4.08 9.80
C PRO A 61 2.82 3.67 10.92
N SER A 62 3.30 2.82 11.82
CA SER A 62 2.49 2.27 12.93
C SER A 62 1.87 3.34 13.82
N GLU A 63 2.54 4.48 13.96
CA GLU A 63 2.09 5.65 14.73
C GLU A 63 0.79 6.25 14.18
N SER A 64 0.58 6.14 12.86
CA SER A 64 -0.64 6.61 12.19
C SER A 64 -1.86 5.71 12.43
N ALA A 65 -1.67 4.51 12.98
CA ALA A 65 -2.74 3.52 13.11
C ALA A 65 -3.95 4.01 13.94
N ALA A 66 -3.72 4.78 14.99
CA ALA A 66 -4.79 5.33 15.83
C ALA A 66 -5.61 6.39 15.07
N ALA A 67 -4.95 7.27 14.31
CA ALA A 67 -5.60 8.28 13.49
C ALA A 67 -6.43 7.62 12.37
N ILE A 68 -5.89 6.61 11.70
CA ILE A 68 -6.60 5.87 10.64
C ILE A 68 -7.88 5.22 11.17
N LYS A 69 -7.87 4.65 12.39
CA LYS A 69 -9.07 4.07 13.00
C LYS A 69 -10.20 5.09 13.16
N LYS A 70 -9.87 6.35 13.47
CA LYS A 70 -10.83 7.45 13.63
C LYS A 70 -11.48 7.87 12.31
N LEU A 71 -10.89 7.55 11.17
CA LEU A 71 -11.44 7.89 9.84
C LEU A 71 -12.68 7.08 9.45
N ARG A 72 -13.10 6.10 10.25
CA ARG A 72 -14.16 5.15 9.88
C ARG A 72 -15.45 5.82 9.40
N LEU A 73 -15.92 6.86 10.08
CA LEU A 73 -17.12 7.60 9.69
C LEU A 73 -16.90 8.44 8.44
N ARG A 74 -15.76 9.15 8.34
CA ARG A 74 -15.43 9.95 7.16
C ARG A 74 -15.35 9.08 5.91
N LEU A 75 -14.69 7.92 6.00
CA LEU A 75 -14.62 6.95 4.91
C LEU A 75 -16.01 6.41 4.54
N LEU A 76 -16.90 6.21 5.51
CA LEU A 76 -18.27 5.77 5.24
C LEU A 76 -19.04 6.83 4.42
N PHE A 77 -18.92 8.12 4.77
CA PHE A 77 -19.50 9.22 3.98
C PHE A 77 -18.88 9.34 2.58
N MET A 78 -17.63 8.93 2.40
CA MET A 78 -16.99 8.81 1.08
C MET A 78 -17.44 7.56 0.29
N GLY A 79 -18.38 6.77 0.82
CA GLY A 79 -18.83 5.52 0.20
C GLY A 79 -17.84 4.37 0.34
N CYS A 80 -17.00 4.40 1.36
CA CYS A 80 -15.99 3.38 1.65
C CYS A 80 -16.20 2.77 3.04
N ARG A 81 -15.74 1.52 3.21
CA ARG A 81 -15.68 0.83 4.51
C ARG A 81 -14.23 0.59 4.89
N LEU A 82 -13.90 0.86 6.14
CA LEU A 82 -12.60 0.53 6.73
C LEU A 82 -12.68 -0.87 7.36
N ARG A 83 -11.78 -1.75 6.95
CA ARG A 83 -11.56 -3.07 7.55
C ARG A 83 -10.15 -3.13 8.10
N ILE A 84 -9.95 -3.83 9.22
CA ILE A 84 -8.66 -3.95 9.88
C ILE A 84 -8.28 -5.42 9.92
N ARG A 85 -7.02 -5.71 9.60
CA ARG A 85 -6.40 -7.01 9.82
C ARG A 85 -5.33 -6.87 10.88
N TYR A 86 -5.33 -7.78 11.83
CA TYR A 86 -4.41 -7.78 12.96
C TYR A 86 -3.37 -8.89 12.84
N ALA A 87 -2.20 -8.68 13.44
CA ALA A 87 -1.18 -9.71 13.61
C ALA A 87 -1.70 -10.81 14.54
N LYS A 88 -1.51 -12.06 14.17
CA LYS A 88 -1.98 -13.22 14.96
C LYS A 88 -0.98 -13.71 15.98
N GLN A 89 0.29 -13.34 15.83
CA GLN A 89 1.44 -13.66 16.65
C GLN A 89 2.42 -12.51 16.60
N ASP A 90 3.39 -12.52 17.51
CA ASP A 90 4.50 -11.57 17.45
C ASP A 90 5.39 -11.88 16.24
N VAL A 91 5.84 -10.84 15.51
CA VAL A 91 6.74 -10.99 14.35
C VAL A 91 7.70 -9.80 14.33
N GLY A 92 8.95 -10.01 14.72
CA GLY A 92 9.91 -8.91 14.86
C GLY A 92 9.34 -7.84 15.80
N PRO A 93 9.35 -6.54 15.41
CA PRO A 93 8.81 -5.47 16.25
C PRO A 93 7.28 -5.38 16.21
N ILE A 94 6.58 -6.28 15.51
CA ILE A 94 5.12 -6.26 15.37
C ILE A 94 4.49 -7.14 16.43
N PRO A 95 3.83 -6.59 17.48
CA PRO A 95 3.23 -7.41 18.52
C PRO A 95 1.93 -8.08 18.04
N LYS A 96 1.62 -9.22 18.63
CA LYS A 96 0.31 -9.88 18.49
C LYS A 96 -0.82 -8.89 18.80
N GLY A 97 -1.85 -8.87 17.94
CA GLY A 97 -2.98 -7.94 18.09
C GLY A 97 -2.74 -6.55 17.51
N ALA A 98 -1.55 -6.23 17.02
CA ALA A 98 -1.28 -4.99 16.34
C ALA A 98 -1.94 -4.94 14.95
N PRO A 99 -2.41 -3.77 14.46
CA PRO A 99 -2.94 -3.64 13.11
C PRO A 99 -1.82 -3.83 12.09
N ARG A 100 -2.00 -4.73 11.12
CA ARG A 100 -1.02 -4.96 10.05
C ARG A 100 -1.45 -4.43 8.68
N ILE A 101 -2.76 -4.34 8.43
CA ILE A 101 -3.32 -3.79 7.20
C ILE A 101 -4.66 -3.13 7.54
N PHE A 102 -4.84 -1.91 7.09
CA PHE A 102 -6.16 -1.31 6.97
C PHE A 102 -6.60 -1.38 5.51
N LYS A 103 -7.80 -1.90 5.25
CA LYS A 103 -8.38 -1.96 3.91
C LYS A 103 -9.50 -0.94 3.77
N ILE A 104 -9.32 0.04 2.90
CA ILE A 104 -10.38 0.95 2.47
C ILE A 104 -11.06 0.29 1.27
N VAL A 105 -12.33 -0.06 1.40
CA VAL A 105 -13.06 -0.82 0.38
C VAL A 105 -14.31 -0.05 -0.04
N THR A 106 -14.47 0.24 -1.32
CA THR A 106 -15.67 0.92 -1.83
C THR A 106 -16.93 0.09 -1.55
N ILE A 107 -18.02 0.74 -1.13
CA ILE A 107 -19.32 0.09 -0.87
C ILE A 107 -19.96 -0.29 -2.21
N ARG A 108 -20.02 0.68 -3.15
CA ARG A 108 -20.53 0.42 -4.49
C ARG A 108 -19.54 -0.43 -5.30
N ARG A 109 -20.08 -1.33 -6.11
CA ARG A 109 -19.31 -2.11 -7.07
C ARG A 109 -19.38 -1.42 -8.44
N HIS A 110 -18.28 -1.48 -9.17
CA HIS A 110 -18.26 -1.13 -10.59
C HIS A 110 -18.12 -2.40 -11.41
N LYS A 111 -19.11 -2.75 -12.23
CA LYS A 111 -19.17 -4.01 -12.98
C LYS A 111 -18.86 -5.26 -12.13
N GLY A 112 -19.43 -5.31 -10.91
CA GLY A 112 -19.20 -6.42 -9.99
C GLY A 112 -17.94 -6.31 -9.11
N HIS A 113 -17.03 -5.38 -9.40
CA HIS A 113 -15.74 -5.20 -8.72
C HIS A 113 -15.75 -4.00 -7.75
N ARG A 114 -14.93 -4.07 -6.71
CA ARG A 114 -14.68 -2.99 -5.76
C ARG A 114 -13.26 -2.49 -5.91
N VAL A 115 -13.06 -1.19 -5.69
CA VAL A 115 -11.72 -0.66 -5.47
C VAL A 115 -11.33 -0.91 -4.03
N VAL A 116 -10.13 -1.37 -3.84
CA VAL A 116 -9.50 -1.63 -2.54
C VAL A 116 -8.24 -0.80 -2.46
N ILE A 117 -8.04 -0.14 -1.32
CA ILE A 117 -6.75 0.46 -0.96
C ILE A 117 -6.26 -0.27 0.28
N ASP A 118 -5.11 -0.89 0.20
CA ASP A 118 -4.43 -1.55 1.30
C ASP A 118 -3.41 -0.59 1.92
N LEU A 119 -3.68 -0.18 3.15
CA LEU A 119 -2.73 0.57 3.95
C LEU A 119 -1.90 -0.43 4.74
N ILE A 120 -0.71 -0.69 4.26
CA ILE A 120 0.23 -1.62 4.88
C ILE A 120 0.92 -0.93 6.05
N VAL A 121 0.62 -1.39 7.27
CA VAL A 121 1.21 -0.80 8.48
C VAL A 121 2.60 -1.36 8.64
N LYS A 122 3.60 -0.49 8.68
CA LYS A 122 4.98 -0.86 8.93
C LYS A 122 5.45 -0.34 10.28
N TYR A 123 6.22 -1.17 10.95
CA TYR A 123 6.74 -0.98 12.30
C TYR A 123 8.24 -0.78 12.23
N ALA A 124 8.72 0.33 12.74
CA ALA A 124 10.15 0.62 12.78
C ALA A 124 10.83 -0.08 13.95
N ASP A 125 12.04 -0.58 13.73
CA ASP A 125 13.07 -0.72 14.75
C ASP A 125 14.21 0.27 14.47
N ASP A 126 15.38 0.07 15.04
CA ASP A 126 16.51 1.00 14.86
C ASP A 126 17.06 1.04 13.43
N GLN A 127 16.90 -0.02 12.65
CA GLN A 127 17.51 -0.18 11.33
C GLN A 127 16.49 -0.30 10.18
N ASP A 128 15.36 -0.96 10.44
CA ASP A 128 14.44 -1.38 9.40
C ASP A 128 12.99 -0.98 9.70
N PHE A 129 12.17 -0.93 8.65
CA PHE A 129 10.71 -1.00 8.72
C PHE A 129 10.23 -2.41 8.40
N HIS A 130 9.42 -2.98 9.27
CA HIS A 130 8.90 -4.33 9.22
C HIS A 130 7.41 -4.37 8.96
N TRP A 131 6.94 -5.33 8.17
CA TRP A 131 5.52 -5.58 7.97
C TRP A 131 5.22 -7.05 7.69
N VAL A 132 3.94 -7.41 7.79
CA VAL A 132 3.48 -8.77 7.56
C VAL A 132 2.30 -8.78 6.59
N VAL A 133 2.42 -9.53 5.50
CA VAL A 133 1.39 -9.68 4.47
C VAL A 133 1.06 -11.15 4.19
N GLY A 134 -0.08 -11.39 3.54
CA GLY A 134 -0.45 -12.72 3.07
C GLY A 134 -1.12 -13.64 4.09
N LYS A 135 -1.41 -14.86 3.61
CA LYS A 135 -1.85 -16.05 4.35
C LYS A 135 -1.25 -17.27 3.67
N PRO A 136 -0.33 -18.04 4.31
CA PRO A 136 0.27 -17.72 5.61
C PRO A 136 0.96 -16.35 5.64
N PRO A 137 1.19 -15.76 6.82
CA PRO A 137 1.86 -14.47 6.94
C PRO A 137 3.32 -14.58 6.50
N VAL A 138 3.76 -13.62 5.69
CA VAL A 138 5.16 -13.45 5.27
C VAL A 138 5.68 -12.18 5.92
N HIS A 139 6.74 -12.30 6.70
CA HIS A 139 7.45 -11.18 7.31
C HIS A 139 8.36 -10.53 6.27
N LYS A 140 8.33 -9.21 6.20
CA LYS A 140 9.16 -8.43 5.30
C LYS A 140 9.78 -7.26 6.02
N LYS A 141 10.92 -6.80 5.51
CA LYS A 141 11.61 -5.62 6.03
C LYS A 141 12.41 -4.90 4.95
N VAL A 142 12.60 -3.61 5.15
CA VAL A 142 13.47 -2.76 4.33
C VAL A 142 14.17 -1.73 5.22
N PRO A 143 15.36 -1.24 4.83
CA PRO A 143 16.06 -0.20 5.57
C PRO A 143 15.20 1.06 5.79
N ARG A 144 15.27 1.62 7.00
CA ARG A 144 14.54 2.82 7.42
C ARG A 144 14.75 4.01 6.49
N LYS A 145 15.95 4.16 5.95
CA LYS A 145 16.33 5.29 5.09
C LYS A 145 15.32 5.59 3.98
N TYR A 146 14.57 4.59 3.53
CA TYR A 146 13.56 4.77 2.47
C TYR A 146 12.28 5.46 2.94
N TYR A 147 12.01 5.50 4.26
CA TYR A 147 10.78 6.04 4.82
C TYR A 147 11.00 7.10 5.90
N ASP A 148 12.25 7.39 6.28
CA ASP A 148 12.56 8.48 7.21
C ASP A 148 12.30 9.85 6.57
N THR A 149 12.36 9.93 5.23
CA THR A 149 11.93 11.08 4.42
C THR A 149 11.13 10.59 3.22
N TYR A 150 10.39 11.48 2.57
CA TYR A 150 9.63 11.17 1.36
C TYR A 150 10.03 12.09 0.22
N GLU A 151 10.08 11.51 -0.98
CA GLU A 151 10.05 12.24 -2.24
C GLU A 151 8.61 12.36 -2.72
N THR A 152 8.39 13.04 -3.85
CA THR A 152 7.09 13.13 -4.50
C THR A 152 7.17 12.68 -5.95
N VAL A 153 6.06 12.18 -6.47
CA VAL A 153 5.89 11.85 -7.88
C VAL A 153 4.62 12.52 -8.40
N ASP A 154 4.69 13.14 -9.58
CA ASP A 154 3.48 13.55 -10.27
C ASP A 154 2.77 12.32 -10.85
N TYR A 155 1.49 12.18 -10.50
CA TYR A 155 0.62 11.18 -11.11
C TYR A 155 -0.75 11.81 -11.40
N MET A 156 -1.09 11.89 -12.68
CA MET A 156 -2.33 12.50 -13.16
C MET A 156 -2.52 13.96 -12.71
N GLY A 157 -1.42 14.75 -12.73
CA GLY A 157 -1.42 16.17 -12.36
C GLY A 157 -1.54 16.42 -10.86
N ARG A 158 -1.13 15.47 -10.03
CA ARG A 158 -1.07 15.58 -8.56
C ARG A 158 0.19 14.95 -8.01
N GLU A 159 0.76 15.60 -7.02
CA GLU A 159 1.91 15.07 -6.30
C GLU A 159 1.49 14.11 -5.20
N TYR A 160 2.08 12.91 -5.22
CA TYR A 160 1.92 11.88 -4.19
C TYR A 160 3.26 11.57 -3.53
N PRO A 161 3.27 11.39 -2.21
CA PRO A 161 4.48 10.98 -1.51
C PRO A 161 4.87 9.55 -1.89
N ILE A 162 6.18 9.35 -2.06
CA ILE A 162 6.82 8.07 -2.35
C ILE A 162 8.03 7.88 -1.43
N PRO A 163 8.56 6.66 -1.26
CA PRO A 163 9.79 6.43 -0.54
C PRO A 163 10.93 7.27 -1.12
N SER A 164 11.83 7.74 -0.27
CA SER A 164 13.07 8.36 -0.72
C SER A 164 13.96 7.36 -1.44
N ASP A 165 14.80 7.84 -2.37
CA ASP A 165 15.67 7.00 -3.16
C ASP A 165 14.89 5.87 -3.87
N VAL A 166 13.80 6.26 -4.55
CA VAL A 166 12.77 5.35 -5.05
C VAL A 166 13.31 4.26 -5.97
N GLU A 167 14.33 4.54 -6.77
CA GLU A 167 14.91 3.54 -7.68
C GLU A 167 15.61 2.42 -6.89
N ASN A 168 16.44 2.77 -5.91
CA ASN A 168 17.09 1.80 -5.03
C ASN A 168 16.07 1.08 -4.12
N TYR A 169 15.00 1.77 -3.70
CA TYR A 169 13.90 1.13 -2.99
C TYR A 169 13.22 0.04 -3.84
N LEU A 170 12.90 0.34 -5.09
CA LEU A 170 12.28 -0.63 -6.01
C LEU A 170 13.24 -1.78 -6.35
N GLU A 171 14.54 -1.51 -6.47
CA GLU A 171 15.54 -2.56 -6.66
C GLU A 171 15.68 -3.46 -5.42
N CYS A 172 15.69 -2.86 -4.23
CA CYS A 172 15.67 -3.59 -2.96
C CYS A 172 14.45 -4.52 -2.82
N ARG A 173 13.28 -4.11 -3.35
CA ARG A 173 12.04 -4.87 -3.29
C ARG A 173 11.90 -5.91 -4.40
N TYR A 174 12.21 -5.52 -5.63
CA TYR A 174 11.85 -6.28 -6.83
C TYR A 174 13.04 -6.71 -7.67
N GLY A 175 14.27 -6.28 -7.33
CA GLY A 175 15.46 -6.49 -8.17
C GLY A 175 15.33 -5.72 -9.49
N ASN A 176 15.43 -6.40 -10.61
CA ASN A 176 15.29 -5.73 -11.92
C ASN A 176 13.81 -5.31 -12.17
N TRP A 177 13.36 -4.31 -11.41
CA TRP A 177 11.98 -3.83 -11.41
C TRP A 177 11.55 -3.16 -12.73
N ARG A 178 12.52 -2.75 -13.56
CA ARG A 178 12.24 -2.15 -14.87
C ARG A 178 11.69 -3.16 -15.87
N VAL A 179 11.98 -4.45 -15.66
CA VAL A 179 11.45 -5.54 -16.48
C VAL A 179 10.17 -6.10 -15.88
N THR A 180 9.09 -6.14 -16.68
CA THR A 180 7.80 -6.68 -16.22
C THR A 180 7.89 -8.19 -16.01
N GLN A 181 7.71 -8.63 -14.78
CA GLN A 181 7.56 -10.04 -14.44
C GLN A 181 6.08 -10.42 -14.47
N LYS A 182 5.69 -11.29 -15.39
CA LYS A 182 4.29 -11.73 -15.56
C LYS A 182 3.80 -12.63 -14.43
N GLU A 183 4.70 -13.40 -13.84
CA GLU A 183 4.43 -14.35 -12.76
C GLU A 183 5.20 -13.95 -11.50
N TYR A 184 4.74 -12.89 -10.81
CA TYR A 184 5.31 -12.44 -9.55
C TYR A 184 4.51 -13.00 -8.36
N ASP A 185 5.17 -13.74 -7.48
CA ASP A 185 4.61 -14.17 -6.19
C ASP A 185 5.30 -13.41 -5.05
N PHE A 186 4.61 -12.47 -4.44
CA PHE A 186 5.12 -11.66 -3.32
C PHE A 186 5.65 -12.49 -2.13
N ARG A 187 5.36 -13.81 -2.10
CA ARG A 187 5.83 -14.72 -1.04
C ARG A 187 7.21 -15.31 -1.31
N LYS A 188 7.70 -15.21 -2.56
CA LYS A 188 8.94 -15.84 -3.02
C LYS A 188 9.87 -14.85 -3.70
N ASP A 189 9.30 -13.94 -4.50
CA ASP A 189 10.05 -13.10 -5.42
C ASP A 189 10.38 -11.72 -4.83
N ASP A 190 9.64 -11.31 -3.79
CA ASP A 190 9.93 -10.04 -3.09
C ASP A 190 11.20 -10.18 -2.24
N LYS A 191 12.22 -9.43 -2.59
CA LYS A 191 13.52 -9.46 -1.93
C LYS A 191 13.52 -8.86 -0.52
N ALA A 192 12.45 -8.19 -0.13
CA ALA A 192 12.24 -7.69 1.24
C ALA A 192 11.82 -8.79 2.24
N ILE A 193 11.68 -10.05 1.82
CA ILE A 193 11.36 -11.16 2.73
C ILE A 193 12.46 -11.26 3.77
N ALA A 194 12.06 -11.14 5.05
CA ALA A 194 12.97 -11.30 6.17
C ALA A 194 13.41 -12.78 6.29
N PRO A 195 14.69 -13.03 6.62
CA PRO A 195 15.21 -14.39 6.82
C PRO A 195 14.53 -15.12 7.98
#